data_96a3f11d642b5d56ccb0130a573fe9b9
#
_entry.id   96a3f11d642b5d56ccb0130a573fe9b9
#
_cell.length_a   1.000
_cell.length_b   1.000
_cell.length_c   1.000
_cell.angle_alpha   90.00
_cell.angle_beta   90.00
_cell.angle_gamma   90.00
#
_symmetry.space_group_name_H-M   'P 1'
#
loop_
_entity.id
_entity.type
_entity.pdbx_description
1 polymer ?
#
loop_
_entity_poly.entity_id
_entity_poly.type
_entity_poly.pdbx_seq_one_letter_code
_entity_poly.pdbx_strand_id
1 'polypeptide(L)'
;MPIISNESYFRLPLAVLWCGLMIWGKRKGRMVALLGLFLLLFSDQMSYLLKLLVKRPRPCHALPGVHLLAGCSRSYSFPSNHATNVFAAAAFIAYFYRWLFLPALVVSLTVGFSRIYLGVHYPSDVAGGAMVGFCCAPLFIFLQQAIFTWLDRRWRVASSDHA
;
A
#
# COMPACT_ATOMS: atom_id res chain seq x y z
N MET A 1 7.82 9.65 17.55
CA MET A 1 8.00 9.46 16.10
C MET A 1 8.93 8.28 15.72
N PRO A 2 10.01 7.90 16.44
CA PRO A 2 10.80 6.71 16.05
C PRO A 2 10.01 5.40 16.07
N ILE A 3 8.98 5.27 16.90
CA ILE A 3 8.13 4.07 16.96
C ILE A 3 7.32 3.87 15.68
N ILE A 4 6.77 4.94 15.07
CA ILE A 4 5.97 4.88 13.83
C ILE A 4 6.85 4.55 12.61
N SER A 5 8.17 4.78 12.72
CA SER A 5 9.14 4.56 11.65
C SER A 5 9.79 3.20 11.68
N ASN A 6 9.69 2.49 12.78
CA ASN A 6 10.24 1.16 12.89
C ASN A 6 9.22 0.14 12.36
N GLU A 7 9.45 -0.31 11.14
CA GLU A 7 8.58 -1.27 10.44
C GLU A 7 8.30 -2.54 11.25
N SER A 8 9.20 -2.91 12.15
CA SER A 8 9.06 -4.14 12.95
C SER A 8 7.82 -4.11 13.85
N TYR A 9 7.43 -2.94 14.38
CA TYR A 9 6.25 -2.82 15.25
C TYR A 9 4.92 -3.01 14.51
N PHE A 10 4.89 -2.76 13.20
CA PHE A 10 3.66 -2.86 12.41
C PHE A 10 3.57 -4.17 11.62
N ARG A 11 4.70 -4.82 11.36
CA ARG A 11 4.72 -6.08 10.59
C ARG A 11 3.92 -7.19 11.28
N LEU A 12 4.10 -7.37 12.57
CA LEU A 12 3.40 -8.41 13.32
C LEU A 12 1.88 -8.17 13.40
N PRO A 13 1.37 -6.99 13.83
CA PRO A 13 -0.07 -6.72 13.82
C PRO A 13 -0.70 -6.83 12.43
N LEU A 14 -0.01 -6.37 11.38
CA LEU A 14 -0.50 -6.50 10.00
C LEU A 14 -0.52 -7.95 9.53
N ALA A 15 0.48 -8.74 9.86
CA ALA A 15 0.51 -10.17 9.56
C ALA A 15 -0.61 -10.93 10.29
N VAL A 16 -0.84 -10.63 11.57
CA VAL A 16 -1.94 -11.22 12.35
C VAL A 16 -3.29 -10.86 11.75
N LEU A 17 -3.50 -9.59 11.39
CA LEU A 17 -4.72 -9.13 10.72
C LEU A 17 -4.92 -9.85 9.38
N TRP A 18 -3.87 -9.94 8.58
CA TRP A 18 -3.89 -10.63 7.30
C TRP A 18 -4.20 -12.12 7.44
N CYS A 19 -3.54 -12.82 8.37
CA CYS A 19 -3.85 -14.21 8.70
C CYS A 19 -5.29 -14.37 9.19
N GLY A 20 -5.77 -13.46 10.02
CA GLY A 20 -7.17 -13.45 10.46
C GLY A 20 -8.16 -13.34 9.30
N LEU A 21 -7.90 -12.44 8.35
CA LEU A 21 -8.71 -12.30 7.13
C LEU A 21 -8.64 -13.57 6.26
N MET A 22 -7.51 -14.23 6.19
CA MET A 22 -7.34 -15.48 5.43
C MET A 22 -8.08 -16.66 6.08
N ILE A 23 -8.07 -16.77 7.40
CA ILE A 23 -8.66 -17.89 8.13
C ILE A 23 -10.17 -17.70 8.28
N TRP A 24 -10.60 -16.57 8.83
CA TRP A 24 -12.00 -16.27 9.16
C TRP A 24 -12.75 -15.45 8.11
N GLY A 25 -12.03 -14.84 7.16
CA GLY A 25 -12.63 -14.08 6.08
C GLY A 25 -13.49 -14.97 5.18
N LYS A 26 -14.74 -14.55 4.90
CA LYS A 26 -15.54 -15.15 3.84
C LYS A 26 -14.81 -14.98 2.50
N ARG A 27 -15.30 -15.60 1.41
CA ARG A 27 -14.72 -15.54 0.06
C ARG A 27 -14.25 -14.13 -0.33
N LYS A 28 -15.04 -13.09 -0.04
CA LYS A 28 -14.69 -11.68 -0.28
C LYS A 28 -13.45 -11.26 0.52
N GLY A 29 -13.40 -11.54 1.83
CA GLY A 29 -12.30 -11.15 2.70
C GLY A 29 -10.97 -11.80 2.30
N ARG A 30 -11.00 -13.10 1.97
CA ARG A 30 -9.81 -13.83 1.50
C ARG A 30 -9.27 -13.26 0.19
N MET A 31 -10.14 -12.94 -0.76
CA MET A 31 -9.71 -12.33 -2.02
C MET A 31 -9.15 -10.92 -1.82
N VAL A 32 -9.77 -10.12 -0.96
CA VAL A 32 -9.23 -8.79 -0.63
C VAL A 32 -7.85 -8.91 0.02
N ALA A 33 -7.65 -9.88 0.91
CA ALA A 33 -6.36 -10.12 1.56
C ALA A 33 -5.27 -10.55 0.55
N LEU A 34 -5.59 -11.50 -0.35
CA LEU A 34 -4.65 -11.98 -1.38
C LEU A 34 -4.30 -10.88 -2.39
N LEU A 35 -5.31 -10.23 -2.97
CA LEU A 35 -5.06 -9.18 -3.97
C LEU A 35 -4.44 -7.93 -3.33
N GLY A 36 -4.74 -7.65 -2.06
CA GLY A 36 -4.07 -6.60 -1.31
C GLY A 36 -2.58 -6.86 -1.15
N LEU A 37 -2.16 -8.11 -0.90
CA LEU A 37 -0.75 -8.48 -0.87
C LEU A 37 -0.08 -8.25 -2.24
N PHE A 38 -0.70 -8.73 -3.32
CA PHE A 38 -0.19 -8.50 -4.67
C PHE A 38 -0.14 -7.03 -5.06
N LEU A 39 -1.15 -6.24 -4.63
CA LEU A 39 -1.14 -4.79 -4.81
C LEU A 39 0.07 -4.15 -4.13
N LEU A 40 0.38 -4.52 -2.89
CA LEU A 40 1.54 -3.97 -2.17
C LEU A 40 2.86 -4.33 -2.87
N LEU A 41 3.03 -5.58 -3.30
CA LEU A 41 4.20 -5.99 -4.06
C LEU A 41 4.32 -5.23 -5.37
N PHE A 42 3.22 -5.05 -6.09
CA PHE A 42 3.18 -4.30 -7.34
C PHE A 42 3.48 -2.81 -7.13
N SER A 43 2.87 -2.18 -6.14
CA SER A 43 3.08 -0.75 -5.83
C SER A 43 4.50 -0.46 -5.36
N ASP A 44 5.13 -1.40 -4.64
CA ASP A 44 6.54 -1.31 -4.25
C ASP A 44 7.46 -1.39 -5.47
N GLN A 45 7.18 -2.31 -6.40
CA GLN A 45 7.92 -2.44 -7.65
C GLN A 45 7.77 -1.21 -8.56
N MET A 46 6.56 -0.66 -8.67
CA MET A 46 6.33 0.59 -9.41
C MET A 46 7.11 1.76 -8.81
N SER A 47 7.12 1.88 -7.48
CA SER A 47 7.93 2.87 -6.79
C SER A 47 9.43 2.67 -7.05
N TYR A 48 9.90 1.42 -7.05
CA TYR A 48 11.31 1.11 -7.34
C TYR A 48 11.70 1.52 -8.76
N LEU A 49 10.89 1.19 -9.77
CA LEU A 49 11.13 1.59 -11.15
C LEU A 49 11.17 3.12 -11.31
N LEU A 50 10.23 3.84 -10.70
CA LEU A 50 10.22 5.30 -10.72
C LEU A 50 11.44 5.91 -10.05
N LYS A 51 11.95 5.28 -8.96
CA LYS A 51 13.20 5.70 -8.33
C LYS A 51 14.39 5.63 -9.29
N LEU A 52 14.48 4.55 -10.06
CA LEU A 52 15.55 4.37 -11.05
C LEU A 52 15.45 5.37 -12.20
N LEU A 53 14.24 5.83 -12.55
CA LEU A 53 14.04 6.84 -13.59
C LEU A 53 14.36 8.25 -13.11
N VAL A 54 13.84 8.64 -11.94
CA VAL A 54 13.94 10.01 -11.43
C VAL A 54 15.29 10.28 -10.75
N LYS A 55 15.88 9.30 -10.08
CA LYS A 55 17.20 9.34 -9.41
C LYS A 55 17.37 10.53 -8.45
N ARG A 56 16.31 10.99 -7.81
CA ARG A 56 16.36 12.11 -6.89
C ARG A 56 17.12 11.76 -5.62
N PRO A 57 18.14 12.56 -5.21
CA PRO A 57 18.82 12.36 -3.94
C PRO A 57 17.87 12.65 -2.77
N ARG A 58 18.07 11.96 -1.64
CA ARG A 58 17.27 12.19 -0.42
C ARG A 58 17.68 13.50 0.28
N PRO A 59 16.76 14.15 1.04
CA PRO A 59 17.08 15.33 1.82
C PRO A 59 18.31 15.13 2.70
N CYS A 60 18.41 13.98 3.37
CA CYS A 60 19.52 13.61 4.25
C CYS A 60 20.89 13.48 3.57
N HIS A 61 20.94 13.36 2.25
CA HIS A 61 22.19 13.34 1.47
C HIS A 61 22.45 14.65 0.73
N ALA A 62 21.40 15.46 0.49
CA ALA A 62 21.46 16.63 -0.38
C ALA A 62 21.51 17.95 0.39
N LEU A 63 20.98 17.99 1.62
CA LEU A 63 20.83 19.22 2.38
C LEU A 63 21.72 19.19 3.64
N PRO A 64 22.53 20.21 3.87
CA PRO A 64 23.25 20.36 5.14
C PRO A 64 22.26 20.66 6.28
N GLY A 65 22.53 20.12 7.47
CA GLY A 65 21.74 20.43 8.67
C GLY A 65 20.41 19.69 8.80
N VAL A 66 20.11 18.70 7.96
CA VAL A 66 18.94 17.85 8.16
C VAL A 66 19.10 17.04 9.44
N HIS A 67 18.19 17.24 10.38
CA HIS A 67 18.18 16.50 11.64
C HIS A 67 17.62 15.10 11.38
N LEU A 68 18.50 14.12 11.20
CA LEU A 68 18.13 12.73 10.98
C LEU A 68 17.71 12.09 12.30
N LEU A 69 16.42 11.74 12.39
CA LEU A 69 15.87 11.00 13.53
C LEU A 69 15.82 9.49 13.29
N ALA A 70 16.20 9.04 12.08
CA ALA A 70 16.30 7.64 11.69
C ALA A 70 17.41 7.46 10.66
N GLY A 71 17.83 6.22 10.40
CA GLY A 71 18.82 5.92 9.37
C GLY A 71 18.38 6.37 7.97
N CYS A 72 19.32 6.93 7.19
CA CYS A 72 19.08 7.32 5.81
C CYS A 72 19.43 6.18 4.86
N SER A 73 18.47 5.73 4.07
CA SER A 73 18.70 4.71 3.05
C SER A 73 19.53 5.26 1.88
N ARG A 74 20.35 4.41 1.27
CA ARG A 74 21.10 4.71 0.05
C ARG A 74 20.24 4.75 -1.23
N SER A 75 18.98 4.35 -1.17
CA SER A 75 18.07 4.38 -2.32
C SER A 75 17.61 5.79 -2.64
N TYR A 76 17.17 6.03 -3.89
CA TYR A 76 16.62 7.32 -4.33
C TYR A 76 15.37 7.75 -3.55
N SER A 77 15.09 9.07 -3.54
CA SER A 77 14.06 9.67 -2.73
C SER A 77 12.64 9.53 -3.34
N PHE A 78 12.50 9.85 -4.63
CA PHE A 78 11.20 9.93 -5.29
C PHE A 78 10.84 8.62 -6.04
N PRO A 79 9.62 8.14 -5.90
CA PRO A 79 8.61 8.47 -4.90
C PRO A 79 8.88 7.79 -3.56
N SER A 80 8.13 8.14 -2.51
CA SER A 80 8.20 7.47 -1.21
C SER A 80 7.47 6.12 -1.25
N ASN A 81 8.18 4.99 -1.13
CA ASN A 81 7.57 3.64 -1.09
C ASN A 81 6.54 3.50 0.03
N HIS A 82 6.83 4.03 1.23
CA HIS A 82 5.89 3.98 2.34
C HIS A 82 4.58 4.69 2.00
N ALA A 83 4.67 5.90 1.42
CA ALA A 83 3.47 6.61 0.97
C ALA A 83 2.74 5.82 -0.11
N THR A 84 3.44 5.33 -1.14
CA THR A 84 2.83 4.53 -2.21
C THR A 84 2.05 3.35 -1.64
N ASN A 85 2.66 2.56 -0.77
CA ASN A 85 2.04 1.35 -0.23
C ASN A 85 0.85 1.65 0.68
N VAL A 86 0.95 2.64 1.58
CA VAL A 86 -0.17 2.94 2.49
C VAL A 86 -1.35 3.59 1.77
N PHE A 87 -1.12 4.46 0.78
CA PHE A 87 -2.19 5.06 0.00
C PHE A 87 -2.83 4.07 -0.98
N ALA A 88 -2.06 3.15 -1.57
CA ALA A 88 -2.58 2.04 -2.35
C ALA A 88 -3.48 1.12 -1.52
N ALA A 89 -3.01 0.70 -0.34
CA ALA A 89 -3.77 -0.12 0.58
C ALA A 89 -5.04 0.60 1.06
N ALA A 90 -4.94 1.88 1.43
CA ALA A 90 -6.09 2.67 1.89
C ALA A 90 -7.17 2.78 0.81
N ALA A 91 -6.80 3.11 -0.43
CA ALA A 91 -7.75 3.20 -1.54
C ALA A 91 -8.41 1.85 -1.84
N PHE A 92 -7.62 0.77 -1.85
CA PHE A 92 -8.10 -0.58 -2.10
C PHE A 92 -9.05 -1.07 -1.01
N ILE A 93 -8.67 -0.95 0.26
CA ILE A 93 -9.49 -1.39 1.40
C ILE A 93 -10.76 -0.54 1.50
N ALA A 94 -10.67 0.77 1.34
CA ALA A 94 -11.81 1.68 1.40
C ALA A 94 -12.87 1.39 0.33
N TYR A 95 -12.47 0.89 -0.84
CA TYR A 95 -13.41 0.47 -1.87
C TYR A 95 -14.30 -0.70 -1.39
N PHE A 96 -13.74 -1.70 -0.72
CA PHE A 96 -14.48 -2.88 -0.24
C PHE A 96 -15.18 -2.67 1.09
N TYR A 97 -14.61 -1.80 1.94
CA TYR A 97 -15.05 -1.52 3.31
C TYR A 97 -15.09 -0.01 3.52
N ARG A 98 -16.14 0.65 3.03
CA ARG A 98 -16.26 2.12 3.01
C ARG A 98 -16.09 2.78 4.37
N TRP A 99 -16.47 2.12 5.44
CA TRP A 99 -16.31 2.61 6.80
C TRP A 99 -14.83 2.71 7.24
N LEU A 100 -13.91 2.00 6.57
CA LEU A 100 -12.47 2.10 6.79
C LEU A 100 -11.81 3.27 6.05
N PHE A 101 -12.54 4.02 5.22
CA PHE A 101 -11.96 5.11 4.44
C PHE A 101 -11.25 6.13 5.34
N LEU A 102 -11.96 6.66 6.33
CA LEU A 102 -11.40 7.71 7.20
C LEU A 102 -10.22 7.22 8.04
N PRO A 103 -10.31 6.09 8.78
CA PRO A 103 -9.17 5.57 9.53
C PRO A 103 -7.98 5.21 8.63
N ALA A 104 -8.18 4.63 7.45
CA ALA A 104 -7.11 4.32 6.52
C ALA A 104 -6.44 5.59 5.98
N LEU A 105 -7.22 6.63 5.68
CA LEU A 105 -6.69 7.92 5.25
C LEU A 105 -5.84 8.58 6.35
N VAL A 106 -6.32 8.59 7.59
CA VAL A 106 -5.58 9.13 8.75
C VAL A 106 -4.24 8.41 8.93
N VAL A 107 -4.25 7.07 8.87
CA VAL A 107 -3.02 6.26 8.93
C VAL A 107 -2.07 6.62 7.79
N SER A 108 -2.57 6.73 6.56
CA SER A 108 -1.74 7.05 5.39
C SER A 108 -1.10 8.43 5.48
N LEU A 109 -1.86 9.43 5.93
CA LEU A 109 -1.34 10.79 6.15
C LEU A 109 -0.30 10.82 7.27
N THR A 110 -0.54 10.10 8.36
CA THR A 110 0.40 9.99 9.49
C THR A 110 1.71 9.34 9.06
N VAL A 111 1.65 8.24 8.30
CA VAL A 111 2.84 7.58 7.76
C VAL A 111 3.55 8.51 6.78
N GLY A 112 2.84 9.15 5.85
CA GLY A 112 3.43 10.11 4.91
C GLY A 112 4.12 11.26 5.62
N PHE A 113 3.47 11.90 6.59
CA PHE A 113 4.04 12.97 7.39
C PHE A 113 5.28 12.51 8.17
N SER A 114 5.26 11.29 8.73
CA SER A 114 6.40 10.74 9.46
C SER A 114 7.67 10.68 8.59
N ARG A 115 7.56 10.40 7.27
CA ARG A 115 8.71 10.34 6.35
C ARG A 115 9.34 11.70 6.12
N ILE A 116 8.52 12.76 6.08
CA ILE A 116 8.97 14.14 5.99
C ILE A 116 9.67 14.57 7.29
N TYR A 117 8.99 14.30 8.41
CA TYR A 117 9.48 14.65 9.75
C TYR A 117 10.84 14.01 10.07
N LEU A 118 11.08 12.79 9.60
CA LEU A 118 12.35 12.08 9.77
C LEU A 118 13.48 12.59 8.86
N GLY A 119 13.22 13.54 7.96
CA GLY A 119 14.20 14.09 7.02
C GLY A 119 14.62 13.12 5.91
N VAL A 120 13.88 12.05 5.67
CA VAL A 120 14.23 11.01 4.68
C VAL A 120 13.55 11.18 3.33
N HIS A 121 12.47 11.97 3.25
CA HIS A 121 11.72 12.29 2.03
C HIS A 121 11.27 13.74 1.99
N TYR A 122 11.22 14.31 0.79
CA TYR A 122 10.59 15.60 0.55
C TYR A 122 9.06 15.48 0.59
N PRO A 123 8.30 16.56 0.88
CA PRO A 123 6.83 16.55 0.77
C PRO A 123 6.34 16.08 -0.61
N SER A 124 7.03 16.48 -1.69
CA SER A 124 6.72 16.04 -3.05
C SER A 124 6.94 14.55 -3.31
N ASP A 125 7.88 13.89 -2.60
CA ASP A 125 8.07 12.44 -2.70
C ASP A 125 6.89 11.69 -2.09
N VAL A 126 6.33 12.22 -1.00
CA VAL A 126 5.15 11.67 -0.33
C VAL A 126 3.91 11.88 -1.19
N ALA A 127 3.72 13.08 -1.74
CA ALA A 127 2.62 13.39 -2.65
C ALA A 127 2.69 12.51 -3.92
N GLY A 128 3.87 12.40 -4.54
CA GLY A 128 4.09 11.52 -5.69
C GLY A 128 3.83 10.04 -5.34
N GLY A 129 4.25 9.60 -4.16
CA GLY A 129 3.96 8.25 -3.66
C GLY A 129 2.45 8.02 -3.50
N ALA A 130 1.72 8.97 -2.92
CA ALA A 130 0.27 8.90 -2.79
C ALA A 130 -0.42 8.79 -4.16
N MET A 131 -0.01 9.60 -5.14
CA MET A 131 -0.54 9.53 -6.51
C MET A 131 -0.30 8.15 -7.15
N VAL A 132 0.91 7.62 -7.06
CA VAL A 132 1.24 6.28 -7.57
C VAL A 132 0.38 5.22 -6.89
N GLY A 133 0.21 5.28 -5.57
CA GLY A 133 -0.64 4.36 -4.81
C GLY A 133 -2.10 4.41 -5.25
N PHE A 134 -2.66 5.61 -5.42
CA PHE A 134 -4.02 5.80 -5.93
C PHE A 134 -4.19 5.30 -7.37
N CYS A 135 -3.15 5.36 -8.21
CA CYS A 135 -3.19 4.81 -9.56
C CYS A 135 -3.11 3.28 -9.58
N CYS A 136 -2.39 2.66 -8.64
CA CYS A 136 -2.27 1.19 -8.56
C CYS A 136 -3.56 0.52 -8.07
N ALA A 137 -4.28 1.12 -7.11
CA ALA A 137 -5.44 0.51 -6.49
C ALA A 137 -6.59 0.15 -7.47
N PRO A 138 -7.00 1.00 -8.42
CA PRO A 138 -8.06 0.69 -9.39
C PRO A 138 -7.80 -0.56 -10.22
N LEU A 139 -6.54 -0.80 -10.60
CA LEU A 139 -6.15 -2.00 -11.36
C LEU A 139 -6.52 -3.28 -10.57
N PHE A 140 -6.22 -3.33 -9.29
CA PHE A 140 -6.50 -4.49 -8.44
C PHE A 140 -7.97 -4.59 -8.04
N ILE A 141 -8.68 -3.47 -7.95
CA ILE A 141 -10.13 -3.44 -7.78
C ILE A 141 -10.81 -4.07 -9.00
N PHE A 142 -10.42 -3.65 -10.20
CA PHE A 142 -10.93 -4.22 -11.45
C PHE A 142 -10.63 -5.72 -11.57
N LEU A 143 -9.40 -6.13 -11.27
CA LEU A 143 -8.99 -7.54 -11.30
C LEU A 143 -9.84 -8.38 -10.33
N GLN A 144 -10.08 -7.87 -9.14
CA GLN A 144 -10.94 -8.53 -8.15
C GLN A 144 -12.36 -8.72 -8.67
N GLN A 145 -12.96 -7.69 -9.28
CA GLN A 145 -14.30 -7.77 -9.87
C GLN A 145 -14.36 -8.79 -11.02
N ALA A 146 -13.36 -8.78 -11.90
CA ALA A 146 -13.27 -9.72 -13.01
C ALA A 146 -13.20 -11.18 -12.53
N ILE A 147 -12.37 -11.46 -11.51
CA ILE A 147 -12.24 -12.79 -10.92
C ILE A 147 -13.57 -13.23 -10.29
N PHE A 148 -14.26 -12.36 -9.54
CA PHE A 148 -15.55 -12.69 -8.93
C PHE A 148 -16.61 -13.03 -10.00
N THR A 149 -16.72 -12.18 -11.02
CA THR A 149 -17.67 -12.38 -12.11
C THR A 149 -17.41 -13.69 -12.85
N TRP A 150 -16.14 -14.01 -13.12
CA TRP A 150 -15.75 -15.25 -13.79
C TRP A 150 -16.07 -16.49 -12.95
N LEU A 151 -15.75 -16.46 -11.65
CA LEU A 151 -16.06 -17.54 -10.73
C LEU A 151 -17.57 -17.78 -10.60
N ASP A 152 -18.36 -16.70 -10.48
CA ASP A 152 -19.82 -16.82 -10.33
C ASP A 152 -20.48 -17.36 -11.62
N ARG A 153 -19.98 -17.01 -12.80
CA ARG A 153 -20.43 -17.60 -14.06
C ARG A 153 -20.16 -19.11 -14.09
N ARG A 154 -18.96 -19.55 -13.72
CA ARG A 154 -18.61 -20.98 -13.68
C ARG A 154 -19.48 -21.77 -12.71
N TRP A 155 -19.77 -21.24 -11.52
CA TRP A 155 -20.67 -21.90 -10.56
C TRP A 155 -22.09 -22.05 -11.09
N ARG A 156 -22.62 -21.05 -11.78
CA ARG A 156 -23.98 -21.12 -12.38
C ARG A 156 -24.07 -22.19 -13.47
N VAL A 157 -23.06 -22.27 -14.34
CA VAL A 157 -23.02 -23.31 -15.39
C VAL A 157 -22.94 -24.70 -14.76
N ALA A 158 -22.03 -24.92 -13.82
CA ALA A 158 -21.90 -26.21 -13.15
C ALA A 158 -23.15 -26.65 -12.38
N SER A 159 -23.94 -25.70 -11.85
CA SER A 159 -25.22 -26.03 -11.18
C SER A 159 -26.37 -26.31 -12.13
N SER A 160 -26.32 -25.82 -13.37
CA SER A 160 -27.34 -26.12 -14.40
C SER A 160 -27.15 -27.49 -15.04
N ASP A 161 -25.92 -28.01 -15.06
CA ASP A 161 -25.64 -29.34 -15.66
C ASP A 161 -25.98 -30.51 -14.74
N HIS A 162 -26.38 -30.23 -13.49
CA HIS A 162 -26.80 -31.22 -12.50
C HIS A 162 -28.32 -31.15 -12.14
N ALA A 163 -29.07 -30.28 -12.80
CA ALA A 163 -30.53 -30.14 -12.63
C ALA A 163 -31.29 -30.68 -13.85
#